data_57b8c2e2f95b3590cca8edb27ec8efc4
#
_entry.id   57b8c2e2f95b3590cca8edb27ec8efc4
#
_cell.length_a   1.000
_cell.length_b   1.000
_cell.length_c   1.000
_cell.angle_alpha   90.00
_cell.angle_beta   90.00
_cell.angle_gamma   90.00
#
_symmetry.space_group_name_H-M   'P 1'
#
loop_
_entity.id
_entity.type
_entity.pdbx_description
1 polymer ?
#
loop_
_entity_poly.entity_id
_entity_poly.type
_entity_poly.pdbx_seq_one_letter_code
_entity_poly.pdbx_strand_id
1 'polypeptide(L)'
;KWFGHPQKHQAYLAQTGQLYLEAFVPYLSKVYCVGPSFRAEPGSDNRHLTEFQMMEIEFAGNFDQLLKNIEGFVYNISQDLVKLPIEKQKSMGLDEFTISRLAKTKSIFPKVTYTEAVQKLGLNWGDDINSKKEAELVDMYDGHPIFITRYPDPIWDHKKEIEVEKFFNMLPDKENPGLVLSADLILPIAGEAVGSAARVDDPETLVYRLTNSRMYQRLLGMGGNIDDFAWYINKSKEKMVPHAGCGFGMSRILRWIAGTDDIKKAITFASNQHQII
;
A
#
# COMPACT_ATOMS: atom_id res chain seq x y z
N LYS A 1 1.99 -23.86 17.94
CA LYS A 1 3.08 -23.78 18.92
C LYS A 1 4.36 -23.37 18.20
N TRP A 2 4.80 -22.15 18.35
CA TRP A 2 6.10 -21.72 17.87
C TRP A 2 7.18 -22.16 18.84
N PHE A 3 8.14 -22.98 18.41
CA PHE A 3 9.34 -23.39 19.12
C PHE A 3 9.15 -23.92 20.55
N GLY A 4 8.04 -24.62 20.84
CA GLY A 4 7.85 -25.27 22.13
C GLY A 4 7.69 -24.36 23.36
N HIS A 5 7.58 -23.05 23.19
CA HIS A 5 7.34 -22.13 24.30
C HIS A 5 5.98 -22.36 24.95
N PRO A 6 5.88 -22.40 26.29
CA PRO A 6 4.59 -22.44 26.97
C PRO A 6 3.77 -21.21 26.60
N GLN A 7 2.47 -21.42 26.34
CA GLN A 7 1.52 -20.46 25.78
C GLN A 7 1.15 -19.34 26.76
N LYS A 8 2.09 -18.48 27.12
CA LYS A 8 1.78 -17.28 27.90
C LYS A 8 1.55 -16.02 27.05
N HIS A 9 1.95 -16.07 25.78
CA HIS A 9 1.83 -14.92 24.87
C HIS A 9 1.24 -15.36 23.54
N GLN A 10 0.28 -14.59 23.02
CA GLN A 10 -0.19 -14.72 21.66
C GLN A 10 0.81 -14.01 20.73
N ALA A 11 1.14 -14.67 19.63
CA ALA A 11 1.94 -14.08 18.56
C ALA A 11 1.18 -14.14 17.25
N TYR A 12 1.27 -13.09 16.47
CA TYR A 12 0.61 -12.94 15.18
C TYR A 12 1.63 -12.79 14.07
N LEU A 13 1.30 -13.27 12.89
CA LEU A 13 2.07 -13.01 11.69
C LEU A 13 1.89 -11.53 11.29
N ALA A 14 3.00 -10.86 10.98
CA ALA A 14 2.99 -9.43 10.65
C ALA A 14 2.27 -9.17 9.34
N GLN A 15 1.41 -8.15 9.31
CA GLN A 15 0.78 -7.67 8.08
C GLN A 15 1.60 -6.54 7.42
N THR A 16 2.43 -5.84 8.19
CA THR A 16 3.22 -4.69 7.76
C THR A 16 4.32 -4.41 8.79
N GLY A 17 5.40 -3.81 8.35
CA GLY A 17 6.45 -3.23 9.19
C GLY A 17 6.27 -1.74 9.47
N GLN A 18 5.21 -1.12 8.93
CA GLN A 18 4.99 0.33 8.91
C GLN A 18 5.18 1.00 10.26
N LEU A 19 4.47 0.57 11.30
CA LEU A 19 4.51 1.23 12.62
C LEU A 19 5.91 1.17 13.26
N TYR A 20 6.67 0.10 13.00
CA TYR A 20 8.06 0.00 13.46
C TYR A 20 8.95 1.00 12.71
N LEU A 21 8.78 1.11 11.39
CA LEU A 21 9.53 2.06 10.59
C LEU A 21 9.23 3.50 11.01
N GLU A 22 7.94 3.85 11.22
CA GLU A 22 7.53 5.18 11.70
C GLU A 22 8.23 5.56 13.00
N ALA A 23 8.36 4.63 13.95
CA ALA A 23 9.04 4.86 15.22
C ALA A 23 10.52 5.22 15.05
N PHE A 24 11.18 4.84 13.97
CA PHE A 24 12.58 5.14 13.68
C PHE A 24 12.80 6.40 12.85
N VAL A 25 11.81 6.87 12.10
CA VAL A 25 11.93 8.07 11.25
C VAL A 25 12.45 9.31 12.01
N PRO A 26 12.00 9.62 13.24
CA PRO A 26 12.49 10.78 13.98
C PRO A 26 14.00 10.76 14.28
N TYR A 27 14.62 9.60 14.22
CA TYR A 27 16.05 9.39 14.56
C TYR A 27 16.90 9.15 13.32
N LEU A 28 16.39 8.42 12.33
CA LEU A 28 17.15 7.99 11.15
C LEU A 28 16.76 8.75 9.86
N SER A 29 15.68 9.53 9.90
CA SER A 29 15.12 10.33 8.78
C SER A 29 14.60 9.51 7.61
N LYS A 30 15.21 8.41 7.24
CA LYS A 30 14.79 7.51 6.15
C LYS A 30 15.06 6.07 6.56
N VAL A 31 14.06 5.24 6.47
CA VAL A 31 14.13 3.83 6.83
C VAL A 31 13.34 2.98 5.85
N TYR A 32 13.73 1.73 5.70
CA TYR A 32 13.00 0.76 4.90
C TYR A 32 13.12 -0.64 5.48
N CYS A 33 12.21 -1.51 5.14
CA CYS A 33 12.34 -2.94 5.34
C CYS A 33 11.86 -3.71 4.11
N VAL A 34 12.34 -4.93 3.97
CA VAL A 34 11.85 -5.91 3.00
C VAL A 34 11.58 -7.20 3.75
N GLY A 35 10.38 -7.69 3.69
CA GLY A 35 10.00 -8.89 4.42
C GLY A 35 8.63 -9.45 4.03
N PRO A 36 8.29 -10.62 4.56
CA PRO A 36 6.99 -11.22 4.32
C PRO A 36 5.89 -10.46 5.06
N SER A 37 4.76 -10.32 4.38
CA SER A 37 3.49 -9.85 4.95
C SER A 37 2.44 -10.93 4.79
N PHE A 38 1.54 -11.01 5.79
CA PHE A 38 0.54 -12.07 5.87
C PHE A 38 -0.85 -11.44 5.97
N ARG A 39 -1.77 -11.87 5.09
CA ARG A 39 -3.17 -11.45 5.13
C ARG A 39 -4.08 -12.66 4.95
N ALA A 40 -5.06 -12.82 5.84
CA ALA A 40 -6.10 -13.82 5.70
C ALA A 40 -7.16 -13.35 4.69
N GLU A 41 -6.81 -13.43 3.41
CA GLU A 41 -7.72 -13.05 2.33
C GLU A 41 -8.88 -14.05 2.22
N PRO A 42 -10.14 -13.60 2.12
CA PRO A 42 -11.31 -14.49 2.13
C PRO A 42 -11.52 -15.26 0.83
N GLY A 43 -10.74 -15.01 -0.19
CA GLY A 43 -10.85 -15.64 -1.51
C GLY A 43 -9.52 -15.98 -2.15
N SER A 44 -9.58 -16.91 -3.13
CA SER A 44 -8.46 -17.22 -4.00
C SER A 44 -8.76 -16.67 -5.39
N ASP A 45 -8.15 -15.55 -5.72
CA ASP A 45 -8.20 -14.97 -7.06
C ASP A 45 -6.80 -14.85 -7.67
N ASN A 46 -6.72 -14.23 -8.85
CA ASN A 46 -5.46 -14.04 -9.56
C ASN A 46 -4.63 -12.84 -9.05
N ARG A 47 -5.03 -12.21 -7.93
CA ARG A 47 -4.44 -10.96 -7.41
C ARG A 47 -4.02 -11.05 -5.95
N HIS A 48 -4.53 -12.02 -5.18
CA HIS A 48 -4.31 -12.10 -3.75
C HIS A 48 -3.53 -13.35 -3.36
N LEU A 49 -2.62 -13.13 -2.44
CA LEU A 49 -1.80 -14.14 -1.77
C LEU A 49 -1.97 -13.98 -0.27
N THR A 50 -1.93 -15.07 0.48
CA THR A 50 -1.96 -15.03 1.95
C THR A 50 -0.60 -14.68 2.54
N GLU A 51 0.48 -14.97 1.81
CA GLU A 51 1.85 -14.56 2.12
C GLU A 51 2.46 -13.90 0.88
N PHE A 52 3.06 -12.73 1.04
CA PHE A 52 3.69 -11.99 -0.05
C PHE A 52 4.81 -11.11 0.50
N GLN A 53 5.76 -10.75 -0.36
CA GLN A 53 6.86 -9.84 0.01
C GLN A 53 6.41 -8.39 -0.13
N MET A 54 6.68 -7.61 0.93
CA MET A 54 6.53 -6.15 0.94
C MET A 54 7.91 -5.50 1.03
N MET A 55 8.08 -4.43 0.27
CA MET A 55 9.11 -3.42 0.54
C MET A 55 8.41 -2.19 1.08
N GLU A 56 8.74 -1.77 2.30
CA GLU A 56 8.10 -0.65 2.98
C GLU A 56 9.14 0.43 3.26
N ILE A 57 8.76 1.67 3.05
CA ILE A 57 9.63 2.84 3.23
C ILE A 57 8.87 3.88 4.06
N GLU A 58 9.54 4.43 5.07
CA GLU A 58 9.06 5.61 5.80
C GLU A 58 10.19 6.65 5.85
N PHE A 59 9.86 7.94 5.70
CA PHE A 59 10.85 9.00 5.69
C PHE A 59 10.31 10.32 6.19
N ALA A 60 11.18 11.15 6.79
CA ALA A 60 10.86 12.53 7.15
C ALA A 60 10.64 13.35 5.88
N GLY A 61 9.41 13.81 5.67
CA GLY A 61 9.01 14.50 4.46
C GLY A 61 7.49 14.65 4.34
N ASN A 62 7.04 15.01 3.16
CA ASN A 62 5.64 15.33 2.89
C ASN A 62 5.05 14.44 1.78
N PHE A 63 3.76 14.63 1.54
CA PHE A 63 2.98 13.87 0.56
C PHE A 63 3.51 14.02 -0.88
N ASP A 64 3.90 15.22 -1.30
CA ASP A 64 4.41 15.43 -2.66
C ASP A 64 5.76 14.73 -2.90
N GLN A 65 6.63 14.74 -1.88
CA GLN A 65 7.89 13.98 -1.94
C GLN A 65 7.64 12.48 -1.99
N LEU A 66 6.63 12.00 -1.27
CA LEU A 66 6.23 10.59 -1.30
C LEU A 66 5.84 10.16 -2.71
N LEU A 67 4.95 10.90 -3.37
CA LEU A 67 4.52 10.58 -4.74
C LEU A 67 5.71 10.58 -5.72
N LYS A 68 6.60 11.56 -5.63
CA LYS A 68 7.82 11.60 -6.46
C LYS A 68 8.76 10.42 -6.21
N ASN A 69 8.89 9.98 -4.96
CA ASN A 69 9.72 8.81 -4.64
C ASN A 69 9.14 7.53 -5.24
N ILE A 70 7.83 7.35 -5.17
CA ILE A 70 7.14 6.20 -5.77
C ILE A 70 7.25 6.24 -7.30
N GLU A 71 6.99 7.39 -7.93
CA GLU A 71 7.16 7.61 -9.37
C GLU A 71 8.59 7.24 -9.81
N GLY A 72 9.58 7.80 -9.12
CA GLY A 72 10.99 7.56 -9.42
C GLY A 72 11.39 6.09 -9.30
N PHE A 73 10.91 5.40 -8.27
CA PHE A 73 11.19 3.99 -8.06
C PHE A 73 10.64 3.13 -9.21
N VAL A 74 9.36 3.28 -9.55
CA VAL A 74 8.70 2.48 -10.60
C VAL A 74 9.25 2.81 -11.99
N TYR A 75 9.45 4.10 -12.27
CA TYR A 75 10.08 4.55 -13.53
C TYR A 75 11.49 3.99 -13.69
N ASN A 76 12.35 4.13 -12.68
CA ASN A 76 13.73 3.68 -12.78
C ASN A 76 13.83 2.17 -12.98
N ILE A 77 13.05 1.37 -12.24
CA ILE A 77 13.00 -0.08 -12.46
C ILE A 77 12.64 -0.40 -13.92
N SER A 78 11.61 0.26 -14.47
CA SER A 78 11.20 0.00 -15.86
C SER A 78 12.31 0.35 -16.85
N GLN A 79 12.97 1.50 -16.66
CA GLN A 79 14.04 1.94 -17.56
C GLN A 79 15.32 1.11 -17.44
N ASP A 80 15.64 0.65 -16.21
CA ASP A 80 16.81 -0.23 -16.00
C ASP A 80 16.61 -1.58 -16.67
N LEU A 81 15.40 -2.16 -16.62
CA LEU A 81 15.09 -3.40 -17.35
C LEU A 81 15.17 -3.22 -18.87
N VAL A 82 14.69 -2.09 -19.39
CA VAL A 82 14.77 -1.76 -20.82
C VAL A 82 16.22 -1.61 -21.31
N LYS A 83 17.11 -1.09 -20.46
CA LYS A 83 18.54 -0.90 -20.79
C LYS A 83 19.40 -2.16 -20.66
N LEU A 84 18.86 -3.24 -20.10
CA LEU A 84 19.62 -4.49 -19.99
C LEU A 84 20.00 -5.03 -21.37
N PRO A 85 21.15 -5.69 -21.50
CA PRO A 85 21.50 -6.43 -22.73
C PRO A 85 20.41 -7.46 -23.08
N ILE A 86 20.14 -7.65 -24.38
CA ILE A 86 19.07 -8.53 -24.88
C ILE A 86 19.16 -9.94 -24.31
N GLU A 87 20.37 -10.49 -24.20
CA GLU A 87 20.61 -11.81 -23.61
C GLU A 87 20.14 -11.87 -22.12
N LYS A 88 20.32 -10.77 -21.38
CA LYS A 88 19.89 -10.65 -20.01
C LYS A 88 18.36 -10.57 -19.92
N GLN A 89 17.74 -9.74 -20.79
CA GLN A 89 16.28 -9.64 -20.88
C GLN A 89 15.66 -11.02 -21.17
N LYS A 90 16.18 -11.73 -22.15
CA LYS A 90 15.73 -13.09 -22.50
C LYS A 90 15.89 -14.08 -21.34
N SER A 91 17.03 -14.04 -20.64
CA SER A 91 17.27 -14.92 -19.49
C SER A 91 16.30 -14.68 -18.32
N MET A 92 15.75 -13.47 -18.23
CA MET A 92 14.71 -13.08 -17.26
C MET A 92 13.29 -13.34 -17.78
N GLY A 93 13.11 -13.90 -18.96
CA GLY A 93 11.80 -14.13 -19.56
C GLY A 93 11.09 -12.86 -20.05
N LEU A 94 11.82 -11.75 -20.21
CA LEU A 94 11.28 -10.50 -20.75
C LEU A 94 11.32 -10.54 -22.28
N ASP A 95 10.16 -10.68 -22.88
CA ASP A 95 10.02 -10.65 -24.32
C ASP A 95 9.99 -9.21 -24.87
N GLU A 96 10.02 -9.08 -26.18
CA GLU A 96 10.02 -7.80 -26.88
C GLU A 96 8.75 -6.98 -26.58
N PHE A 97 7.60 -7.63 -26.43
CA PHE A 97 6.35 -6.97 -26.10
C PHE A 97 6.41 -6.36 -24.70
N THR A 98 6.90 -7.11 -23.71
CA THR A 98 7.10 -6.67 -22.33
C THR A 98 8.08 -5.49 -22.27
N ILE A 99 9.21 -5.58 -22.94
CA ILE A 99 10.20 -4.48 -23.00
C ILE A 99 9.61 -3.22 -23.65
N SER A 100 8.90 -3.38 -24.78
CA SER A 100 8.22 -2.25 -25.43
C SER A 100 7.18 -1.58 -24.53
N ARG A 101 6.45 -2.35 -23.75
CA ARG A 101 5.48 -1.84 -22.76
C ARG A 101 6.16 -1.08 -21.63
N LEU A 102 7.24 -1.64 -21.06
CA LEU A 102 8.01 -0.98 -20.00
C LEU A 102 8.69 0.30 -20.50
N ALA A 103 9.18 0.33 -21.73
CA ALA A 103 9.79 1.51 -22.34
C ALA A 103 8.84 2.71 -22.46
N LYS A 104 7.53 2.46 -22.53
CA LYS A 104 6.50 3.51 -22.59
C LYS A 104 6.18 4.13 -21.22
N THR A 105 6.74 3.59 -20.13
CA THR A 105 6.52 4.15 -18.79
C THR A 105 7.06 5.56 -18.72
N LYS A 106 6.23 6.54 -18.41
CA LYS A 106 6.58 7.95 -18.24
C LYS A 106 7.23 8.19 -16.89
N SER A 107 8.01 9.26 -16.75
CA SER A 107 8.63 9.65 -15.47
C SER A 107 7.66 10.38 -14.50
N ILE A 108 6.53 10.85 -15.02
CA ILE A 108 5.48 11.50 -14.25
C ILE A 108 4.17 10.75 -14.52
N PHE A 109 3.52 10.30 -13.47
CA PHE A 109 2.27 9.56 -13.57
C PHE A 109 1.06 10.50 -13.44
N PRO A 110 -0.01 10.24 -14.18
CA PRO A 110 -1.30 10.88 -13.95
C PRO A 110 -1.74 10.74 -12.50
N LYS A 111 -2.41 11.77 -11.98
CA LYS A 111 -2.99 11.80 -10.64
C LYS A 111 -4.46 12.13 -10.76
N VAL A 112 -5.29 11.38 -10.09
CA VAL A 112 -6.73 11.61 -9.98
C VAL A 112 -7.10 11.52 -8.49
N THR A 113 -7.98 12.39 -8.02
CA THR A 113 -8.51 12.24 -6.66
C THR A 113 -9.49 11.07 -6.60
N TYR A 114 -9.67 10.48 -5.42
CA TYR A 114 -10.68 9.44 -5.24
C TYR A 114 -12.07 9.92 -5.67
N THR A 115 -12.44 11.16 -5.34
CA THR A 115 -13.72 11.76 -5.73
C THR A 115 -13.90 11.82 -7.25
N GLU A 116 -12.86 12.25 -7.98
CA GLU A 116 -12.88 12.25 -9.45
C GLU A 116 -12.88 10.84 -10.03
N ALA A 117 -12.14 9.91 -9.43
CA ALA A 117 -12.08 8.53 -9.89
C ALA A 117 -13.44 7.83 -9.79
N VAL A 118 -14.13 7.90 -8.63
CA VAL A 118 -15.46 7.31 -8.49
C VAL A 118 -16.47 7.93 -9.41
N GLN A 119 -16.40 9.25 -9.64
CA GLN A 119 -17.27 9.93 -10.60
C GLN A 119 -17.04 9.44 -12.03
N LYS A 120 -15.78 9.34 -12.48
CA LYS A 120 -15.42 8.82 -13.80
C LYS A 120 -15.86 7.37 -14.01
N LEU A 121 -15.81 6.57 -12.96
CA LEU A 121 -16.14 5.15 -12.97
C LEU A 121 -17.63 4.86 -12.76
N GLY A 122 -18.46 5.88 -12.55
CA GLY A 122 -19.88 5.74 -12.28
C GLY A 122 -20.18 5.05 -10.94
N LEU A 123 -19.32 5.24 -9.96
CA LEU A 123 -19.46 4.76 -8.59
C LEU A 123 -20.00 5.86 -7.67
N ASN A 124 -20.52 5.49 -6.51
CA ASN A 124 -20.87 6.45 -5.47
C ASN A 124 -19.65 6.82 -4.64
N TRP A 125 -19.66 8.02 -4.06
CA TRP A 125 -18.64 8.39 -3.10
C TRP A 125 -18.76 7.51 -1.85
N GLY A 126 -17.67 6.87 -1.47
CA GLY A 126 -17.60 5.89 -0.40
C GLY A 126 -17.47 4.43 -0.88
N ASP A 127 -17.78 4.15 -2.16
CA ASP A 127 -17.64 2.82 -2.74
C ASP A 127 -16.16 2.42 -2.86
N ASP A 128 -15.87 1.13 -2.74
CA ASP A 128 -14.54 0.60 -3.05
C ASP A 128 -14.31 0.52 -4.56
N ILE A 129 -13.09 0.89 -4.99
CA ILE A 129 -12.68 0.78 -6.39
C ILE A 129 -12.06 -0.60 -6.59
N ASN A 130 -12.89 -1.56 -6.98
CA ASN A 130 -12.45 -2.93 -7.20
C ASN A 130 -11.53 -3.07 -8.43
N SER A 131 -10.91 -4.23 -8.58
CA SER A 131 -9.93 -4.52 -9.62
C SER A 131 -10.38 -4.26 -11.06
N LYS A 132 -11.65 -4.49 -11.36
CA LYS A 132 -12.22 -4.23 -12.69
C LYS A 132 -12.27 -2.71 -12.93
N LYS A 133 -12.65 -1.96 -11.92
CA LYS A 133 -12.72 -0.50 -11.97
C LYS A 133 -11.34 0.15 -11.98
N GLU A 134 -10.36 -0.43 -11.29
CA GLU A 134 -8.95 -0.02 -11.42
C GLU A 134 -8.44 -0.17 -12.85
N ALA A 135 -8.73 -1.32 -13.50
CA ALA A 135 -8.33 -1.55 -14.89
C ALA A 135 -9.03 -0.56 -15.85
N GLU A 136 -10.35 -0.33 -15.68
CA GLU A 136 -11.11 0.66 -16.44
C GLU A 136 -10.49 2.07 -16.30
N LEU A 137 -10.09 2.46 -15.08
CA LEU A 137 -9.43 3.74 -14.84
C LEU A 137 -8.06 3.83 -15.53
N VAL A 138 -7.25 2.78 -15.46
CA VAL A 138 -5.95 2.72 -16.16
C VAL A 138 -6.13 2.86 -17.66
N ASP A 139 -7.15 2.23 -18.25
CA ASP A 139 -7.44 2.33 -19.67
C ASP A 139 -7.83 3.76 -20.09
N MET A 140 -8.54 4.52 -19.24
CA MET A 140 -8.85 5.94 -19.48
C MET A 140 -7.59 6.84 -19.52
N TYR A 141 -6.44 6.32 -19.05
CA TYR A 141 -5.15 7.01 -19.05
C TYR A 141 -4.10 6.29 -19.92
N ASP A 142 -4.55 5.75 -21.07
CA ASP A 142 -3.70 5.11 -22.08
C ASP A 142 -2.87 3.93 -21.56
N GLY A 143 -3.34 3.23 -20.53
CA GLY A 143 -2.64 2.11 -19.92
C GLY A 143 -1.36 2.53 -19.16
N HIS A 144 -1.26 3.77 -18.70
CA HIS A 144 -0.16 4.24 -17.86
C HIS A 144 -0.42 3.95 -16.37
N PRO A 145 0.64 3.77 -15.56
CA PRO A 145 0.52 3.85 -14.10
C PRO A 145 -0.19 5.14 -13.69
N ILE A 146 -1.12 5.06 -12.73
CA ILE A 146 -1.90 6.20 -12.25
C ILE A 146 -2.01 6.20 -10.74
N PHE A 147 -1.93 7.38 -10.12
CA PHE A 147 -2.27 7.54 -8.71
C PHE A 147 -3.74 7.87 -8.53
N ILE A 148 -4.39 7.17 -7.61
CA ILE A 148 -5.64 7.60 -6.98
C ILE A 148 -5.28 8.22 -5.64
N THR A 149 -5.60 9.49 -5.44
CA THR A 149 -5.17 10.26 -4.28
C THR A 149 -6.35 10.75 -3.44
N ARG A 150 -6.10 11.09 -2.17
CA ARG A 150 -7.08 11.73 -1.29
C ARG A 150 -8.34 10.89 -1.11
N TYR A 151 -8.14 9.73 -0.52
CA TYR A 151 -9.24 8.85 -0.13
C TYR A 151 -10.07 9.44 1.04
N PRO A 152 -11.31 8.97 1.22
CA PRO A 152 -12.13 9.34 2.37
C PRO A 152 -11.41 9.12 3.70
N ASP A 153 -11.55 10.07 4.61
CA ASP A 153 -11.00 9.96 5.96
C ASP A 153 -11.77 8.89 6.75
N PRO A 154 -11.13 7.82 7.25
CA PRO A 154 -11.80 6.75 7.99
C PRO A 154 -12.37 7.20 9.34
N ILE A 155 -11.98 8.39 9.83
CA ILE A 155 -12.45 8.95 11.11
C ILE A 155 -13.50 10.06 10.91
N TRP A 156 -13.69 10.49 9.67
CA TRP A 156 -14.68 11.50 9.35
C TRP A 156 -16.09 10.98 9.64
N ASP A 157 -16.95 11.82 10.25
CA ASP A 157 -18.37 11.49 10.50
C ASP A 157 -19.13 11.48 9.16
N HIS A 158 -19.11 10.34 8.50
CA HIS A 158 -19.85 10.14 7.26
C HIS A 158 -21.31 9.86 7.58
N LYS A 159 -22.21 10.68 7.07
CA LYS A 159 -23.65 10.41 7.10
C LYS A 159 -24.06 9.19 6.27
N LYS A 160 -23.13 8.69 5.43
CA LYS A 160 -23.29 7.50 4.59
C LYS A 160 -22.30 6.44 5.04
N GLU A 161 -22.71 5.19 4.95
CA GLU A 161 -21.79 4.07 5.06
C GLU A 161 -20.77 4.14 3.90
N ILE A 162 -19.48 3.96 4.22
CA ILE A 162 -18.40 3.90 3.25
C ILE A 162 -17.77 2.51 3.28
N GLU A 163 -17.53 1.93 2.11
CA GLU A 163 -16.85 0.64 1.96
C GLU A 163 -15.34 0.79 2.03
N VAL A 164 -14.82 1.85 1.37
CA VAL A 164 -13.38 2.10 1.36
C VAL A 164 -12.86 2.46 2.74
N GLU A 165 -11.88 1.70 3.23
CA GLU A 165 -11.29 1.92 4.54
C GLU A 165 -9.78 2.11 4.42
N LYS A 166 -9.29 3.25 4.88
CA LYS A 166 -7.86 3.56 4.97
C LYS A 166 -7.38 3.46 6.42
N PHE A 167 -6.07 3.41 6.61
CA PHE A 167 -5.47 3.22 7.93
C PHE A 167 -5.61 4.46 8.80
N PHE A 168 -5.73 4.30 10.12
CA PHE A 168 -6.06 5.38 11.06
C PHE A 168 -5.03 6.52 11.11
N ASN A 169 -3.75 6.23 10.88
CA ASN A 169 -2.66 7.17 11.04
C ASN A 169 -2.36 8.04 9.81
N MET A 170 -3.21 7.99 8.80
CA MET A 170 -3.08 8.88 7.64
C MET A 170 -3.44 10.31 8.00
N LEU A 171 -2.64 11.26 7.48
CA LEU A 171 -2.79 12.69 7.77
C LEU A 171 -4.06 13.25 7.11
N PRO A 172 -4.98 13.87 7.88
CA PRO A 172 -6.13 14.56 7.30
C PRO A 172 -5.69 15.66 6.32
N ASP A 173 -6.39 15.78 5.20
CA ASP A 173 -6.16 16.87 4.25
C ASP A 173 -6.85 18.15 4.76
N LYS A 174 -6.06 19.13 5.16
CA LYS A 174 -6.55 20.41 5.70
C LYS A 174 -7.27 21.26 4.65
N GLU A 175 -6.93 21.09 3.38
CA GLU A 175 -7.55 21.81 2.27
C GLU A 175 -8.85 21.16 1.81
N ASN A 176 -8.99 19.85 2.02
CA ASN A 176 -10.15 19.07 1.61
C ASN A 176 -10.70 18.26 2.81
N PRO A 177 -11.49 18.88 3.71
CA PRO A 177 -12.04 18.21 4.87
C PRO A 177 -12.80 16.93 4.53
N GLY A 178 -12.59 15.87 5.32
CA GLY A 178 -13.18 14.56 5.07
C GLY A 178 -12.35 13.64 4.18
N LEU A 179 -11.18 14.11 3.73
CA LEU A 179 -10.21 13.32 2.98
C LEU A 179 -8.88 13.20 3.75
N VAL A 180 -8.04 12.24 3.37
CA VAL A 180 -6.68 12.08 3.89
C VAL A 180 -5.64 12.21 2.77
N LEU A 181 -4.43 12.62 3.12
CA LEU A 181 -3.28 12.69 2.22
C LEU A 181 -2.72 11.28 1.98
N SER A 182 -3.46 10.49 1.24
CA SER A 182 -3.14 9.12 0.85
C SER A 182 -3.11 8.98 -0.66
N ALA A 183 -2.40 7.97 -1.15
CA ALA A 183 -2.41 7.60 -2.55
C ALA A 183 -2.17 6.11 -2.73
N ASP A 184 -2.89 5.52 -3.67
CA ASP A 184 -2.60 4.20 -4.19
C ASP A 184 -2.06 4.34 -5.60
N LEU A 185 -0.97 3.64 -5.92
CA LEU A 185 -0.48 3.53 -7.29
C LEU A 185 -1.10 2.30 -7.94
N ILE A 186 -1.86 2.55 -8.98
CA ILE A 186 -2.46 1.51 -9.81
C ILE A 186 -1.56 1.26 -11.02
N LEU A 187 -1.05 0.05 -11.14
CA LEU A 187 -0.25 -0.39 -12.27
C LEU A 187 -1.13 -1.15 -13.28
N PRO A 188 -0.89 -0.97 -14.58
CA PRO A 188 -1.53 -1.77 -15.61
C PRO A 188 -1.39 -3.27 -15.34
N ILE A 189 -2.44 -4.06 -15.57
CA ILE A 189 -2.46 -5.52 -15.33
C ILE A 189 -2.44 -5.90 -13.83
N ALA A 190 -1.61 -5.23 -13.03
CA ALA A 190 -1.38 -5.60 -11.62
C ALA A 190 -2.39 -4.99 -10.63
N GLY A 191 -3.02 -3.85 -10.99
CA GLY A 191 -3.89 -3.10 -10.10
C GLY A 191 -3.11 -2.33 -9.02
N GLU A 192 -3.71 -2.09 -7.85
CA GLU A 192 -3.03 -1.43 -6.74
C GLU A 192 -1.75 -2.18 -6.36
N ALA A 193 -0.61 -1.57 -6.61
CA ALA A 193 0.70 -2.13 -6.31
C ALA A 193 1.42 -1.43 -5.16
N VAL A 194 1.04 -0.18 -4.86
CA VAL A 194 1.61 0.62 -3.79
C VAL A 194 0.51 1.37 -3.06
N GLY A 195 0.38 1.13 -1.76
CA GLY A 195 -0.42 1.94 -0.85
C GLY A 195 0.49 2.92 -0.10
N SER A 196 0.07 4.19 0.02
CA SER A 196 0.91 5.24 0.57
C SER A 196 0.13 6.35 1.25
N ALA A 197 0.76 7.05 2.21
CA ALA A 197 0.20 8.24 2.83
C ALA A 197 1.25 9.12 3.51
N ALA A 198 0.94 10.42 3.66
CA ALA A 198 1.50 11.21 4.72
C ALA A 198 0.89 10.76 6.06
N ARG A 199 1.69 10.80 7.12
CA ARG A 199 1.32 10.30 8.44
C ARG A 199 0.96 11.44 9.38
N VAL A 200 0.08 11.15 10.32
CA VAL A 200 -0.18 12.05 11.46
C VAL A 200 1.14 12.29 12.20
N ASP A 201 1.43 13.55 12.51
CA ASP A 201 2.67 14.00 13.15
C ASP A 201 2.43 14.65 14.53
N ASP A 202 1.22 14.45 15.08
CA ASP A 202 0.82 14.91 16.41
C ASP A 202 0.32 13.74 17.27
N PRO A 203 0.90 13.50 18.46
CA PRO A 203 0.56 12.35 19.29
C PRO A 203 -0.91 12.32 19.78
N GLU A 204 -1.50 13.47 20.07
CA GLU A 204 -2.88 13.53 20.55
C GLU A 204 -3.85 13.17 19.41
N THR A 205 -3.63 13.74 18.24
CA THR A 205 -4.36 13.39 17.01
C THR A 205 -4.20 11.91 16.67
N LEU A 206 -2.99 11.35 16.82
CA LEU A 206 -2.73 9.93 16.56
C LEU A 206 -3.59 9.03 17.46
N VAL A 207 -3.60 9.30 18.78
CA VAL A 207 -4.39 8.53 19.75
C VAL A 207 -5.88 8.68 19.46
N TYR A 208 -6.36 9.90 19.22
CA TYR A 208 -7.75 10.15 18.85
C TYR A 208 -8.16 9.34 17.61
N ARG A 209 -7.36 9.37 16.56
CA ARG A 209 -7.65 8.65 15.32
C ARG A 209 -7.62 7.14 15.49
N LEU A 210 -6.65 6.62 16.26
CA LEU A 210 -6.61 5.21 16.60
C LEU A 210 -7.90 4.77 17.30
N THR A 211 -8.24 5.43 18.42
CA THR A 211 -9.38 5.02 19.27
C THR A 211 -10.75 5.20 18.61
N ASN A 212 -10.85 6.06 17.59
CA ASN A 212 -12.09 6.27 16.84
C ASN A 212 -12.10 5.50 15.49
N SER A 213 -11.11 4.65 15.23
CA SER A 213 -11.05 3.85 13.98
C SER A 213 -11.88 2.57 14.06
N ARG A 214 -12.40 2.12 12.92
CA ARG A 214 -13.04 0.80 12.79
C ARG A 214 -12.07 -0.34 13.16
N MET A 215 -10.79 -0.16 12.86
CA MET A 215 -9.75 -1.11 13.24
C MET A 215 -9.69 -1.30 14.75
N TYR A 216 -9.74 -0.21 15.51
CA TYR A 216 -9.74 -0.28 16.97
C TYR A 216 -11.00 -0.93 17.52
N GLN A 217 -12.17 -0.67 16.93
CA GLN A 217 -13.41 -1.35 17.30
C GLN A 217 -13.32 -2.87 17.06
N ARG A 218 -12.73 -3.29 15.96
CA ARG A 218 -12.46 -4.72 15.69
C ARG A 218 -11.49 -5.31 16.72
N LEU A 219 -10.43 -4.59 17.08
CA LEU A 219 -9.48 -5.01 18.12
C LEU A 219 -10.19 -5.24 19.47
N LEU A 220 -11.03 -4.30 19.90
CA LEU A 220 -11.84 -4.44 21.13
C LEU A 220 -12.73 -5.69 21.06
N GLY A 221 -13.36 -5.95 19.92
CA GLY A 221 -14.20 -7.14 19.70
C GLY A 221 -13.42 -8.46 19.78
N MET A 222 -12.10 -8.43 19.56
CA MET A 222 -11.20 -9.58 19.72
C MET A 222 -10.54 -9.67 21.10
N GLY A 223 -10.92 -8.79 22.04
CA GLY A 223 -10.36 -8.77 23.40
C GLY A 223 -9.04 -8.01 23.56
N GLY A 224 -8.59 -7.30 22.52
CA GLY A 224 -7.46 -6.38 22.61
C GLY A 224 -7.86 -5.03 23.22
N ASN A 225 -6.89 -4.17 23.43
CA ASN A 225 -7.10 -2.84 24.00
C ASN A 225 -6.00 -1.86 23.59
N ILE A 226 -6.04 -0.62 24.12
CA ILE A 226 -5.07 0.43 23.78
C ILE A 226 -3.62 0.09 24.17
N ASP A 227 -3.41 -0.76 25.16
CA ASP A 227 -2.08 -1.15 25.63
C ASP A 227 -1.31 -1.96 24.57
N ASP A 228 -2.02 -2.61 23.63
CA ASP A 228 -1.41 -3.27 22.49
C ASP A 228 -0.63 -2.29 21.59
N PHE A 229 -0.98 -1.00 21.65
CA PHE A 229 -0.31 0.10 20.94
C PHE A 229 0.56 0.96 21.83
N ALA A 230 0.72 0.62 23.13
CA ALA A 230 1.41 1.48 24.10
C ALA A 230 2.83 1.84 23.65
N TRP A 231 3.57 0.89 23.08
CA TRP A 231 4.93 1.11 22.58
C TRP A 231 4.97 2.17 21.47
N TYR A 232 4.03 2.11 20.51
CA TYR A 232 3.94 3.04 19.38
C TYR A 232 3.50 4.43 19.84
N ILE A 233 2.48 4.50 20.72
CA ILE A 233 2.00 5.74 21.32
C ILE A 233 3.10 6.41 22.15
N ASN A 234 3.87 5.64 22.94
CA ASN A 234 4.96 6.19 23.73
C ASN A 234 6.08 6.72 22.83
N LYS A 235 6.43 6.02 21.77
CA LYS A 235 7.41 6.51 20.78
C LYS A 235 6.96 7.80 20.11
N SER A 236 5.69 7.91 19.76
CA SER A 236 5.15 9.15 19.18
C SER A 236 5.22 10.34 20.14
N LYS A 237 5.00 10.11 21.45
CA LYS A 237 5.12 11.14 22.49
C LYS A 237 6.58 11.55 22.76
N GLU A 238 7.53 10.64 22.59
CA GLU A 238 8.95 10.97 22.74
C GLU A 238 9.42 11.95 21.66
N LYS A 239 9.10 11.65 20.41
CA LYS A 239 9.49 12.49 19.27
C LYS A 239 8.65 12.11 18.04
N MET A 240 8.02 13.09 17.43
CA MET A 240 7.41 13.00 16.11
C MET A 240 8.00 14.05 15.16
N VAL A 241 7.93 13.77 13.89
CA VAL A 241 8.28 14.69 12.80
C VAL A 241 7.30 14.48 11.65
N PRO A 242 7.02 15.48 10.82
CA PRO A 242 6.29 15.26 9.59
C PRO A 242 6.96 14.17 8.76
N HIS A 243 6.21 13.13 8.42
CA HIS A 243 6.74 11.98 7.70
C HIS A 243 5.69 11.37 6.78
N ALA A 244 6.15 10.55 5.86
CA ALA A 244 5.33 9.88 4.88
C ALA A 244 5.96 8.53 4.52
N GLY A 245 5.13 7.60 4.06
CA GLY A 245 5.63 6.29 3.68
C GLY A 245 4.69 5.51 2.79
N CYS A 246 5.22 4.41 2.28
CA CYS A 246 4.51 3.52 1.37
C CYS A 246 4.95 2.07 1.52
N GLY A 247 4.06 1.17 1.11
CA GLY A 247 4.35 -0.25 0.95
C GLY A 247 4.22 -0.67 -0.51
N PHE A 248 5.29 -1.23 -1.06
CA PHE A 248 5.31 -1.82 -2.38
C PHE A 248 5.00 -3.32 -2.28
N GLY A 249 3.89 -3.76 -2.87
CA GLY A 249 3.59 -5.18 -3.03
C GLY A 249 4.49 -5.79 -4.11
N MET A 250 5.61 -6.39 -3.71
CA MET A 250 6.63 -6.85 -4.66
C MET A 250 6.10 -7.85 -5.67
N SER A 251 5.20 -8.73 -5.27
CA SER A 251 4.54 -9.67 -6.19
C SER A 251 3.70 -8.95 -7.26
N ARG A 252 3.07 -7.83 -6.93
CA ARG A 252 2.31 -7.01 -7.88
C ARG A 252 3.23 -6.21 -8.81
N ILE A 253 4.35 -5.70 -8.30
CA ILE A 253 5.41 -5.09 -9.15
C ILE A 253 5.95 -6.12 -10.15
N LEU A 254 6.28 -7.33 -9.68
CA LEU A 254 6.76 -8.42 -10.55
C LEU A 254 5.70 -8.84 -11.57
N ARG A 255 4.42 -8.92 -11.18
CA ARG A 255 3.30 -9.19 -12.08
C ARG A 255 3.22 -8.14 -13.20
N TRP A 256 3.35 -6.86 -12.85
CA TRP A 256 3.40 -5.77 -13.83
C TRP A 256 4.61 -5.89 -14.76
N ILE A 257 5.81 -6.15 -14.23
CA ILE A 257 7.03 -6.33 -15.01
C ILE A 257 6.88 -7.51 -15.98
N ALA A 258 6.43 -8.65 -15.49
CA ALA A 258 6.27 -9.87 -16.30
C ALA A 258 5.10 -9.80 -17.29
N GLY A 259 4.16 -8.85 -17.11
CA GLY A 259 2.96 -8.73 -17.96
C GLY A 259 1.98 -9.90 -17.82
N THR A 260 1.97 -10.60 -16.67
CA THR A 260 1.13 -11.78 -16.46
C THR A 260 -0.21 -11.41 -15.82
N ASP A 261 -1.25 -12.14 -16.19
CA ASP A 261 -2.61 -12.03 -15.68
C ASP A 261 -2.83 -12.68 -14.30
N ASP A 262 -1.90 -13.53 -13.88
CA ASP A 262 -1.97 -14.26 -12.61
C ASP A 262 -0.74 -14.00 -11.74
N ILE A 263 -0.95 -13.48 -10.53
CA ILE A 263 0.12 -13.16 -9.57
C ILE A 263 0.95 -14.39 -9.19
N LYS A 264 0.36 -15.59 -9.24
CA LYS A 264 1.05 -16.85 -8.96
C LYS A 264 2.15 -17.17 -9.97
N LYS A 265 2.04 -16.64 -11.19
CA LYS A 265 3.08 -16.78 -12.22
C LYS A 265 4.26 -15.81 -12.02
N ALA A 266 4.08 -14.80 -11.17
CA ALA A 266 5.11 -13.79 -10.88
C ALA A 266 5.98 -14.13 -9.66
N ILE A 267 5.72 -15.23 -8.96
CA ILE A 267 6.44 -15.63 -7.75
C ILE A 267 6.76 -17.13 -7.77
N THR A 268 7.83 -17.51 -7.06
CA THR A 268 8.30 -18.91 -7.05
C THR A 268 7.39 -19.81 -6.22
N PHE A 269 6.93 -19.34 -5.06
CA PHE A 269 6.08 -20.09 -4.13
C PHE A 269 4.83 -19.28 -3.81
N ALA A 270 3.69 -19.71 -4.36
CA ALA A 270 2.43 -19.02 -4.16
C ALA A 270 1.66 -19.65 -2.99
N SER A 271 1.47 -18.88 -1.93
CA SER A 271 0.63 -19.26 -0.79
C SER A 271 -0.74 -18.57 -0.88
N ASN A 272 -1.82 -19.34 -0.83
CA ASN A 272 -3.20 -18.87 -0.79
C ASN A 272 -4.07 -19.83 0.04
N GLN A 273 -5.38 -19.58 0.14
CA GLN A 273 -6.30 -20.43 0.93
C GLN A 273 -6.31 -21.91 0.54
N HIS A 274 -6.00 -22.26 -0.71
CA HIS A 274 -6.06 -23.62 -1.21
C HIS A 274 -4.69 -24.29 -1.29
N GLN A 275 -3.63 -23.50 -1.18
CA GLN A 275 -2.26 -23.99 -1.34
C GLN A 275 -1.36 -23.26 -0.35
N ILE A 276 -0.95 -23.97 0.69
CA ILE A 276 0.10 -23.55 1.61
C ILE A 276 1.31 -24.43 1.27
N ILE A 277 2.37 -23.80 0.79
CA ILE A 277 3.62 -24.49 0.46
C ILE A 277 4.61 -24.32 1.61
#